data_d42e840d74c6dbb3a1ca274b9970d233
#
_entry.id   d42e840d74c6dbb3a1ca274b9970d233
#
_cell.length_a   1.000
_cell.length_b   1.000
_cell.length_c   1.000
_cell.angle_alpha   90.00
_cell.angle_beta   90.00
_cell.angle_gamma   90.00
#
_symmetry.space_group_name_H-M   'P 1'
#
loop_
_entity.id
_entity.type
_entity.pdbx_description
1 polymer ?
#
loop_
_entity_poly.entity_id
_entity_poly.type
_entity_poly.pdbx_seq_one_letter_code
_entity_poly.pdbx_strand_id
1 'polypeptide(L)'
;MTVAGLVLTPGFGGSRDSPSLVAVETAVAPLPVLRIELPKTAAPAIAHVTAEAEAFAASLGVGTDRLVLGGRSFGGRMCSMAVAAGLPAAGLVLLSYPLHPPGRPETLRTAHLPDLHVPVLAVSGTTDPFGSPDELTEHLAAVPGPVTTVFLPGPHLPTSPTAVAEAVRDWLATLDGG
;
A
#
# COMPACT_ATOMS: atom_id res chain seq x y z
N MET A 1 6.57 4.59 17.74
CA MET A 1 7.15 5.62 16.83
C MET A 1 6.00 6.24 16.06
N THR A 2 5.77 7.54 16.20
CA THR A 2 4.57 8.20 15.64
C THR A 2 4.71 8.37 14.13
N VAL A 3 3.72 7.91 13.36
CA VAL A 3 3.62 8.13 11.91
C VAL A 3 3.42 9.62 11.64
N ALA A 4 4.21 10.20 10.73
CA ALA A 4 4.16 11.62 10.41
C ALA A 4 3.38 11.94 9.13
N GLY A 5 3.15 10.95 8.28
CA GLY A 5 2.40 11.14 7.03
C GLY A 5 2.18 9.85 6.27
N LEU A 6 1.31 9.94 5.27
CA LEU A 6 0.92 8.83 4.41
C LEU A 6 1.06 9.23 2.94
N VAL A 7 1.79 8.43 2.15
CA VAL A 7 1.87 8.57 0.69
C VAL A 7 0.97 7.54 0.04
N LEU A 8 0.07 7.97 -0.85
CA LEU A 8 -0.89 7.14 -1.54
C LEU A 8 -0.74 7.21 -3.06
N THR A 9 -0.74 6.03 -3.68
CA THR A 9 -0.52 5.85 -5.12
C THR A 9 -1.70 5.12 -5.78
N PRO A 10 -2.06 5.48 -7.02
CA PRO A 10 -3.17 4.86 -7.75
C PRO A 10 -2.81 3.51 -8.34
N GLY A 11 -3.83 2.77 -8.80
CA GLY A 11 -3.65 1.61 -9.66
C GLY A 11 -3.14 1.98 -11.05
N PHE A 12 -2.79 0.96 -11.85
CA PHE A 12 -2.31 1.16 -13.22
C PHE A 12 -3.32 1.96 -14.06
N GLY A 13 -2.86 3.07 -14.62
CA GLY A 13 -3.72 3.97 -15.42
C GLY A 13 -4.81 4.69 -14.63
N GLY A 14 -4.82 4.53 -13.30
CA GLY A 14 -5.75 5.24 -12.41
C GLY A 14 -5.27 6.66 -12.07
N SER A 15 -6.10 7.37 -11.33
CA SER A 15 -5.82 8.73 -10.84
C SER A 15 -5.61 8.74 -9.33
N ARG A 16 -4.77 9.67 -8.86
CA ARG A 16 -4.63 9.98 -7.43
C ARG A 16 -5.95 10.37 -6.77
N ASP A 17 -6.93 10.82 -7.55
CA ASP A 17 -8.26 11.22 -7.09
C ASP A 17 -9.29 10.06 -7.11
N SER A 18 -8.82 8.81 -7.21
CA SER A 18 -9.71 7.64 -7.13
C SER A 18 -10.46 7.60 -5.79
N PRO A 19 -11.74 7.18 -5.78
CA PRO A 19 -12.60 7.27 -4.58
C PRO A 19 -12.01 6.60 -3.33
N SER A 20 -11.32 5.47 -3.48
CA SER A 20 -10.70 4.78 -2.35
C SER A 20 -9.55 5.58 -1.72
N LEU A 21 -8.71 6.25 -2.52
CA LEU A 21 -7.61 7.06 -2.00
C LEU A 21 -8.11 8.34 -1.34
N VAL A 22 -9.12 8.97 -1.91
CA VAL A 22 -9.77 10.16 -1.32
C VAL A 22 -10.46 9.79 0.01
N ALA A 23 -11.13 8.63 0.07
CA ALA A 23 -11.76 8.15 1.29
C ALA A 23 -10.72 7.89 2.40
N VAL A 24 -9.57 7.28 2.06
CA VAL A 24 -8.48 7.07 3.02
C VAL A 24 -7.97 8.40 3.55
N GLU A 25 -7.62 9.37 2.68
CA GLU A 25 -7.16 10.69 3.12
C GLU A 25 -8.16 11.36 4.08
N THR A 26 -9.44 11.30 3.76
CA THR A 26 -10.50 11.86 4.62
C THR A 26 -10.56 11.16 5.98
N ALA A 27 -10.45 9.83 6.01
CA ALA A 27 -10.60 9.05 7.24
C ALA A 27 -9.41 9.14 8.19
N VAL A 28 -8.22 9.43 7.67
CA VAL A 28 -6.99 9.53 8.48
C VAL A 28 -6.67 10.96 8.93
N ALA A 29 -7.48 11.95 8.55
CA ALA A 29 -7.30 13.33 8.99
C ALA A 29 -7.26 13.38 10.54
N PRO A 30 -6.35 14.18 11.15
CA PRO A 30 -5.50 15.24 10.57
C PRO A 30 -4.11 14.78 10.09
N LEU A 31 -3.85 13.48 9.95
CA LEU A 31 -2.57 12.99 9.43
C LEU A 31 -2.32 13.56 8.03
N PRO A 32 -1.15 14.19 7.75
CA PRO A 32 -0.80 14.66 6.42
C PRO A 32 -0.79 13.51 5.39
N VAL A 33 -1.43 13.71 4.26
CA VAL A 33 -1.48 12.72 3.15
C VAL A 33 -1.01 13.38 1.85
N LEU A 34 -0.11 12.69 1.14
CA LEU A 34 0.30 13.03 -0.21
C LEU A 34 -0.23 11.97 -1.18
N ARG A 35 -1.13 12.35 -2.07
CA ARG A 35 -1.59 11.50 -3.18
C ARG A 35 -0.83 11.89 -4.45
N ILE A 36 -0.15 10.94 -5.07
CA ILE A 36 0.67 11.17 -6.27
C ILE A 36 0.12 10.40 -7.48
N GLU A 37 0.40 10.89 -8.68
CA GLU A 37 0.23 10.12 -9.92
C GLU A 37 1.43 9.21 -10.15
N LEU A 38 1.28 8.15 -10.95
CA LEU A 38 2.39 7.24 -11.24
C LEU A 38 2.65 7.10 -12.74
N PRO A 39 3.94 7.01 -13.13
CA PRO A 39 4.32 6.46 -14.43
C PRO A 39 3.77 5.04 -14.62
N LYS A 40 3.48 4.66 -15.87
CA LYS A 40 2.86 3.37 -16.20
C LYS A 40 3.84 2.20 -16.26
N THR A 41 5.12 2.41 -16.02
CA THR A 41 6.17 1.36 -16.03
C THR A 41 6.86 1.29 -14.68
N ALA A 42 7.29 0.08 -14.29
CA ALA A 42 7.72 -0.19 -12.91
C ALA A 42 8.93 0.64 -12.48
N ALA A 43 10.03 0.63 -13.22
CA ALA A 43 11.25 1.32 -12.79
C ALA A 43 11.06 2.85 -12.63
N PRO A 44 10.45 3.59 -13.59
CA PRO A 44 10.12 5.00 -13.39
C PRO A 44 9.13 5.23 -12.24
N ALA A 45 8.14 4.33 -12.02
CA ALA A 45 7.17 4.49 -10.95
C ALA A 45 7.84 4.31 -9.56
N ILE A 46 8.73 3.34 -9.40
CA ILE A 46 9.51 3.14 -8.17
C ILE A 46 10.38 4.36 -7.87
N ALA A 47 11.11 4.85 -8.87
CA ALA A 47 11.94 6.06 -8.72
C ALA A 47 11.10 7.29 -8.34
N HIS A 48 9.91 7.44 -8.94
CA HIS A 48 8.99 8.54 -8.64
C HIS A 48 8.44 8.43 -7.21
N VAL A 49 8.01 7.24 -6.76
CA VAL A 49 7.60 7.00 -5.36
C VAL A 49 8.70 7.41 -4.39
N THR A 50 9.95 7.01 -4.65
CA THR A 50 11.09 7.34 -3.80
C THR A 50 11.29 8.85 -3.71
N ALA A 51 11.34 9.55 -4.84
CA ALA A 51 11.56 10.98 -4.89
C ALA A 51 10.44 11.78 -4.19
N GLU A 52 9.19 11.41 -4.43
CA GLU A 52 8.03 12.08 -3.82
C GLU A 52 7.96 11.82 -2.31
N ALA A 53 8.27 10.59 -1.86
CA ALA A 53 8.32 10.27 -0.44
C ALA A 53 9.42 11.07 0.28
N GLU A 54 10.61 11.18 -0.30
CA GLU A 54 11.71 11.97 0.24
C GLU A 54 11.37 13.47 0.31
N ALA A 55 10.78 14.03 -0.75
CA ALA A 55 10.36 15.42 -0.79
C ALA A 55 9.26 15.69 0.24
N PHE A 56 8.28 14.79 0.37
CA PHE A 56 7.20 14.94 1.35
C PHE A 56 7.73 14.83 2.79
N ALA A 57 8.58 13.86 3.09
CA ALA A 57 9.21 13.74 4.40
C ALA A 57 9.99 15.02 4.77
N ALA A 58 10.78 15.55 3.84
CA ALA A 58 11.52 16.80 4.04
C ALA A 58 10.58 17.99 4.32
N SER A 59 9.45 18.07 3.63
CA SER A 59 8.44 19.12 3.88
C SER A 59 7.81 19.06 5.26
N LEU A 60 7.77 17.86 5.85
CA LEU A 60 7.28 17.63 7.22
C LEU A 60 8.40 17.72 8.28
N GLY A 61 9.66 17.92 7.86
CA GLY A 61 10.81 17.96 8.77
C GLY A 61 11.17 16.60 9.38
N VAL A 62 10.89 15.49 8.69
CA VAL A 62 11.15 14.12 9.14
C VAL A 62 11.90 13.30 8.08
N GLY A 63 12.32 12.09 8.44
CA GLY A 63 12.79 11.09 7.48
C GLY A 63 11.64 10.26 6.90
N THR A 64 11.90 9.55 5.81
CA THR A 64 10.91 8.64 5.18
C THR A 64 10.53 7.47 6.10
N ASP A 65 11.39 7.10 7.04
CA ASP A 65 11.13 6.12 8.10
C ASP A 65 9.95 6.50 9.02
N ARG A 66 9.45 7.74 8.92
CA ARG A 66 8.25 8.25 9.61
C ARG A 66 7.02 8.30 8.69
N LEU A 67 7.13 7.88 7.43
CA LEU A 67 6.02 7.82 6.48
C LEU A 67 5.53 6.39 6.30
N VAL A 68 4.22 6.23 6.21
CA VAL A 68 3.60 5.03 5.65
C VAL A 68 3.45 5.24 4.15
N LEU A 69 3.88 4.26 3.37
CA LEU A 69 3.74 4.28 1.91
C LEU A 69 2.70 3.26 1.49
N GLY A 70 1.96 3.54 0.43
CA GLY A 70 1.01 2.55 -0.04
C GLY A 70 0.19 3.01 -1.22
N GLY A 71 -0.79 2.22 -1.54
CA GLY A 71 -1.69 2.52 -2.63
C GLY A 71 -2.43 1.32 -3.17
N ARG A 72 -3.14 1.56 -4.25
CA ARG A 72 -4.00 0.58 -4.87
C ARG A 72 -3.27 -0.22 -5.95
N SER A 73 -3.41 -1.53 -5.94
CA SER A 73 -2.97 -2.45 -7.01
C SER A 73 -1.52 -2.19 -7.43
N PHE A 74 -1.28 -1.79 -8.67
CA PHE A 74 0.04 -1.43 -9.19
C PHE A 74 0.79 -0.44 -8.27
N GLY A 75 0.12 0.59 -7.78
CA GLY A 75 0.74 1.59 -6.92
C GLY A 75 1.24 1.01 -5.60
N GLY A 76 0.42 0.22 -4.90
CA GLY A 76 0.83 -0.47 -3.67
C GLY A 76 2.03 -1.40 -3.92
N ARG A 77 2.03 -2.11 -5.06
CA ARG A 77 3.17 -2.93 -5.46
C ARG A 77 4.43 -2.09 -5.72
N MET A 78 4.32 -0.91 -6.35
CA MET A 78 5.48 -0.03 -6.58
C MET A 78 6.03 0.51 -5.26
N CYS A 79 5.18 0.88 -4.32
CA CYS A 79 5.60 1.26 -2.96
C CYS A 79 6.32 0.11 -2.25
N SER A 80 5.78 -1.12 -2.30
CA SER A 80 6.44 -2.27 -1.67
C SER A 80 7.81 -2.59 -2.31
N MET A 81 7.93 -2.44 -3.62
CA MET A 81 9.21 -2.62 -4.32
C MET A 81 10.23 -1.52 -3.97
N ALA A 82 9.80 -0.27 -3.78
CA ALA A 82 10.67 0.81 -3.31
C ALA A 82 11.21 0.53 -1.90
N VAL A 83 10.35 0.07 -0.99
CA VAL A 83 10.75 -0.30 0.38
C VAL A 83 11.70 -1.52 0.37
N ALA A 84 11.39 -2.55 -0.38
CA ALA A 84 12.26 -3.72 -0.54
C ALA A 84 13.63 -3.35 -1.14
N ALA A 85 13.69 -2.32 -1.99
CA ALA A 85 14.95 -1.79 -2.54
C ALA A 85 15.72 -0.88 -1.57
N GLY A 86 15.22 -0.67 -0.34
CA GLY A 86 15.91 0.04 0.73
C GLY A 86 15.36 1.42 1.07
N LEU A 87 14.22 1.86 0.51
CA LEU A 87 13.57 3.09 0.96
C LEU A 87 13.02 2.89 2.38
N PRO A 88 13.50 3.64 3.39
CA PRO A 88 12.96 3.53 4.74
C PRO A 88 11.47 3.94 4.79
N ALA A 89 10.67 3.21 5.56
CA ALA A 89 9.26 3.52 5.78
C ALA A 89 8.81 3.05 7.17
N ALA A 90 7.79 3.70 7.73
CA ALA A 90 7.13 3.29 8.97
C ALA A 90 6.23 2.06 8.76
N GLY A 91 5.77 1.82 7.54
CA GLY A 91 4.91 0.71 7.17
C GLY A 91 4.41 0.80 5.73
N LEU A 92 3.68 -0.21 5.31
CA LEU A 92 3.10 -0.32 3.97
C LEU A 92 1.60 -0.58 4.02
N VAL A 93 0.85 0.08 3.14
CA VAL A 93 -0.59 -0.15 2.89
C VAL A 93 -0.79 -0.65 1.48
N LEU A 94 -1.19 -1.91 1.34
CA LEU A 94 -1.39 -2.61 0.09
C LEU A 94 -2.91 -2.80 -0.14
N LEU A 95 -3.51 -1.91 -0.92
CA LEU A 95 -4.92 -1.98 -1.28
C LEU A 95 -5.07 -2.78 -2.57
N SER A 96 -5.70 -3.96 -2.48
CA SER A 96 -5.88 -4.88 -3.61
C SER A 96 -4.54 -5.24 -4.28
N TYR A 97 -3.66 -5.88 -3.54
CA TYR A 97 -2.35 -6.26 -4.05
C TYR A 97 -2.50 -7.24 -5.23
N PRO A 98 -1.91 -6.93 -6.40
CA PRO A 98 -2.06 -7.75 -7.59
C PRO A 98 -1.06 -8.91 -7.59
N LEU A 99 -1.36 -9.97 -6.84
CA LEU A 99 -0.47 -11.11 -6.60
C LEU A 99 -0.01 -11.77 -7.91
N HIS A 100 -0.93 -11.92 -8.86
CA HIS A 100 -0.69 -12.42 -10.21
C HIS A 100 -1.68 -11.79 -11.19
N PRO A 101 -1.46 -11.85 -12.51
CA PRO A 101 -2.49 -11.49 -13.49
C PRO A 101 -3.69 -12.44 -13.40
N PRO A 102 -4.92 -11.98 -13.68
CA PRO A 102 -6.09 -12.84 -13.71
C PRO A 102 -5.89 -14.03 -14.63
N GLY A 103 -6.23 -15.23 -14.16
CA GLY A 103 -6.08 -16.47 -14.92
C GLY A 103 -4.65 -16.96 -15.12
N ARG A 104 -3.65 -16.36 -14.43
CA ARG A 104 -2.23 -16.76 -14.49
C ARG A 104 -1.62 -16.85 -13.08
N PRO A 105 -2.10 -17.77 -12.24
CA PRO A 105 -1.64 -17.89 -10.86
C PRO A 105 -0.15 -18.26 -10.75
N GLU A 106 0.44 -18.83 -11.78
CA GLU A 106 1.87 -19.13 -11.85
C GLU A 106 2.76 -17.90 -12.06
N THR A 107 2.18 -16.77 -12.48
CA THR A 107 2.93 -15.51 -12.73
C THR A 107 2.94 -14.63 -11.47
N LEU A 108 3.58 -15.12 -10.43
CA LEU A 108 3.60 -14.45 -9.12
C LEU A 108 4.45 -13.17 -9.12
N ARG A 109 4.01 -12.20 -8.36
CA ARG A 109 4.66 -10.89 -8.15
C ARG A 109 5.12 -10.76 -6.69
N THR A 110 5.85 -11.76 -6.20
CA THR A 110 6.18 -11.95 -4.78
C THR A 110 7.67 -11.93 -4.47
N ALA A 111 8.53 -11.85 -5.49
CA ALA A 111 9.98 -12.00 -5.33
C ALA A 111 10.62 -11.03 -4.31
N HIS A 112 10.05 -9.84 -4.11
CA HIS A 112 10.56 -8.82 -3.19
C HIS A 112 9.92 -8.88 -1.78
N LEU A 113 8.89 -9.70 -1.57
CA LEU A 113 8.20 -9.76 -0.27
C LEU A 113 9.11 -10.18 0.90
N PRO A 114 10.09 -11.10 0.72
CA PRO A 114 11.04 -11.45 1.79
C PRO A 114 11.93 -10.29 2.26
N ASP A 115 12.03 -9.20 1.50
CA ASP A 115 12.84 -8.03 1.85
C ASP A 115 12.02 -6.93 2.56
N LEU A 116 10.74 -7.20 2.89
CA LEU A 116 9.87 -6.25 3.58
C LEU A 116 9.92 -6.46 5.10
N HIS A 117 10.73 -5.66 5.79
CA HIS A 117 10.91 -5.74 7.25
C HIS A 117 10.04 -4.74 8.04
N VAL A 118 9.12 -4.08 7.38
CA VAL A 118 8.20 -3.10 7.99
C VAL A 118 6.81 -3.71 8.22
N PRO A 119 5.98 -3.14 9.12
CA PRO A 119 4.57 -3.52 9.24
C PRO A 119 3.82 -3.34 7.90
N VAL A 120 2.99 -4.30 7.55
CA VAL A 120 2.20 -4.31 6.31
C VAL A 120 0.73 -4.49 6.62
N LEU A 121 -0.11 -3.61 6.09
CA LEU A 121 -1.56 -3.82 5.96
C LEU A 121 -1.88 -4.24 4.52
N ALA A 122 -2.56 -5.34 4.34
CA ALA A 122 -3.14 -5.76 3.07
C ALA A 122 -4.67 -5.76 3.16
N VAL A 123 -5.32 -4.92 2.35
CA VAL A 123 -6.79 -4.88 2.22
C VAL A 123 -7.17 -5.35 0.84
N SER A 124 -8.01 -6.38 0.72
CA SER A 124 -8.36 -6.97 -0.59
C SER A 124 -9.81 -7.39 -0.66
N GLY A 125 -10.33 -7.52 -1.89
CA GLY A 125 -11.67 -8.05 -2.12
C GLY A 125 -11.73 -9.57 -1.93
N THR A 126 -12.86 -10.07 -1.42
CA THR A 126 -13.06 -11.52 -1.23
C THR A 126 -13.17 -12.31 -2.53
N THR A 127 -13.39 -11.63 -3.66
CA THR A 127 -13.50 -12.25 -5.00
C THR A 127 -12.51 -11.62 -5.98
N ASP A 128 -11.35 -11.19 -5.50
CA ASP A 128 -10.33 -10.53 -6.32
C ASP A 128 -9.68 -11.55 -7.28
N PRO A 129 -9.76 -11.35 -8.60
CA PRO A 129 -9.15 -12.26 -9.58
C PRO A 129 -7.63 -12.14 -9.67
N PHE A 130 -7.01 -11.15 -9.01
CA PHE A 130 -5.56 -10.97 -8.93
C PHE A 130 -4.92 -11.68 -7.73
N GLY A 131 -5.71 -12.32 -6.90
CA GLY A 131 -5.29 -13.08 -5.72
C GLY A 131 -6.45 -13.25 -4.75
N SER A 132 -6.87 -14.50 -4.53
CA SER A 132 -7.88 -14.84 -3.52
C SER A 132 -7.36 -14.57 -2.10
N PRO A 133 -8.24 -14.51 -1.08
CA PRO A 133 -7.84 -14.40 0.31
C PRO A 133 -6.82 -15.43 0.76
N ASP A 134 -7.01 -16.69 0.36
CA ASP A 134 -6.11 -17.80 0.72
C ASP A 134 -4.73 -17.64 0.08
N GLU A 135 -4.67 -17.33 -1.23
CA GLU A 135 -3.43 -17.08 -1.94
C GLU A 135 -2.66 -15.87 -1.35
N LEU A 136 -3.37 -14.77 -1.08
CA LEU A 136 -2.75 -13.61 -0.45
C LEU A 136 -2.19 -13.93 0.94
N THR A 137 -2.94 -14.65 1.76
CA THR A 137 -2.50 -15.06 3.10
C THR A 137 -1.25 -15.94 3.02
N GLU A 138 -1.24 -16.93 2.12
CA GLU A 138 -0.11 -17.82 1.90
C GLU A 138 1.14 -17.06 1.47
N HIS A 139 1.03 -16.21 0.46
CA HIS A 139 2.20 -15.53 -0.10
C HIS A 139 2.70 -14.36 0.76
N LEU A 140 1.82 -13.66 1.47
CA LEU A 140 2.22 -12.62 2.42
C LEU A 140 2.92 -13.17 3.67
N ALA A 141 2.82 -14.47 3.94
CA ALA A 141 3.61 -15.13 4.99
C ALA A 141 5.14 -15.07 4.74
N ALA A 142 5.57 -14.77 3.51
CA ALA A 142 6.98 -14.53 3.19
C ALA A 142 7.51 -13.17 3.68
N VAL A 143 6.65 -12.25 4.10
CA VAL A 143 7.03 -10.94 4.66
C VAL A 143 7.56 -11.13 6.08
N PRO A 144 8.82 -10.76 6.39
CA PRO A 144 9.38 -10.89 7.74
C PRO A 144 8.76 -9.92 8.75
N GLY A 145 8.26 -8.77 8.31
CA GLY A 145 7.56 -7.80 9.15
C GLY A 145 6.17 -8.27 9.58
N PRO A 146 5.54 -7.60 10.56
CA PRO A 146 4.16 -7.91 10.94
C PRO A 146 3.18 -7.65 9.79
N VAL A 147 2.32 -8.62 9.49
CA VAL A 147 1.31 -8.50 8.43
C VAL A 147 -0.09 -8.55 9.03
N THR A 148 -0.92 -7.57 8.66
CA THR A 148 -2.35 -7.54 8.94
C THR A 148 -3.11 -7.67 7.62
N THR A 149 -4.05 -8.60 7.53
CA THR A 149 -4.91 -8.79 6.36
C THR A 149 -6.35 -8.44 6.69
N VAL A 150 -7.00 -7.72 5.80
CA VAL A 150 -8.43 -7.38 5.88
C VAL A 150 -9.09 -7.73 4.56
N PHE A 151 -10.07 -8.63 4.58
CA PHE A 151 -10.82 -9.00 3.39
C PHE A 151 -12.22 -8.39 3.42
N LEU A 152 -12.55 -7.63 2.38
CA LEU A 152 -13.82 -6.91 2.24
C LEU A 152 -14.63 -7.49 1.09
N PRO A 153 -15.96 -7.41 1.12
CA PRO A 153 -16.79 -7.84 0.00
C PRO A 153 -16.42 -7.12 -1.30
N GLY A 154 -16.30 -7.88 -2.37
CA GLY A 154 -16.07 -7.34 -3.71
C GLY A 154 -14.88 -7.96 -4.46
N PRO A 155 -14.71 -7.56 -5.72
CA PRO A 155 -13.62 -7.99 -6.59
C PRO A 155 -12.33 -7.20 -6.30
N HIS A 156 -11.49 -7.00 -7.32
CA HIS A 156 -10.22 -6.23 -7.23
C HIS A 156 -10.38 -4.81 -6.69
N LEU A 157 -11.55 -4.24 -6.79
CA LEU A 157 -11.94 -3.01 -6.09
C LEU A 157 -13.03 -3.37 -5.09
N PRO A 158 -12.76 -3.44 -3.78
CA PRO A 158 -13.79 -3.66 -2.76
C PRO A 158 -14.95 -2.68 -2.92
N THR A 159 -16.16 -3.14 -2.68
CA THR A 159 -17.39 -2.39 -2.98
C THR A 159 -17.57 -1.15 -2.10
N SER A 160 -16.91 -1.09 -0.95
CA SER A 160 -17.00 0.04 -0.01
C SER A 160 -15.67 0.77 0.15
N PRO A 161 -15.48 1.94 -0.48
CA PRO A 161 -14.33 2.81 -0.22
C PRO A 161 -14.21 3.22 1.25
N THR A 162 -15.34 3.40 1.94
CA THR A 162 -15.39 3.73 3.37
C THR A 162 -14.81 2.60 4.22
N ALA A 163 -15.19 1.35 3.98
CA ALA A 163 -14.65 0.21 4.72
C ALA A 163 -13.13 0.03 4.49
N VAL A 164 -12.65 0.29 3.28
CA VAL A 164 -11.20 0.34 2.98
C VAL A 164 -10.51 1.42 3.82
N ALA A 165 -11.09 2.61 3.86
CA ALA A 165 -10.54 3.75 4.59
C ALA A 165 -10.53 3.51 6.11
N GLU A 166 -11.58 2.91 6.65
CA GLU A 166 -11.66 2.53 8.07
C GLU A 166 -10.59 1.50 8.43
N ALA A 167 -10.37 0.48 7.60
CA ALA A 167 -9.32 -0.50 7.82
C ALA A 167 -7.92 0.15 7.86
N VAL A 168 -7.65 1.11 6.99
CA VAL A 168 -6.38 1.87 6.99
C VAL A 168 -6.25 2.73 8.24
N ARG A 169 -7.28 3.50 8.60
CA ARG A 169 -7.28 4.33 9.81
C ARG A 169 -7.02 3.51 11.07
N ASP A 170 -7.75 2.40 11.23
CA ASP A 170 -7.67 1.57 12.43
C ASP A 170 -6.30 0.88 12.54
N TRP A 171 -5.74 0.46 11.40
CA TRP A 171 -4.38 -0.10 11.38
C TRP A 171 -3.30 0.95 11.69
N LEU A 172 -3.40 2.17 11.15
CA LEU A 172 -2.45 3.25 11.46
C LEU A 172 -2.42 3.56 12.96
N ALA A 173 -3.57 3.51 13.63
CA ALA A 173 -3.64 3.70 15.09
C ALA A 173 -2.84 2.65 15.87
N THR A 174 -2.64 1.45 15.33
CA THR A 174 -1.83 0.39 15.96
C THR A 174 -0.33 0.69 15.90
N LEU A 175 0.13 1.45 14.90
CA LEU A 175 1.54 1.82 14.73
C LEU A 175 1.99 2.89 15.74
N ASP A 176 1.07 3.73 16.20
CA ASP A 176 1.36 4.82 17.13
C ASP A 176 1.31 4.38 18.61
N GLY A 177 0.76 3.21 18.91
CA GLY A 177 0.54 2.69 20.26
C GLY A 177 1.61 1.70 20.77
N GLY A 178 2.66 1.44 19.98
CA GLY A 178 3.73 0.51 20.30
C GLY A 178 5.01 1.17 20.83
#